data_1ae14179b9e08c7721ddb438b951c3a7
#
_entry.id   1ae14179b9e08c7721ddb438b951c3a7
#
_cell.length_a   1.000
_cell.length_b   1.000
_cell.length_c   1.000
_cell.angle_alpha   90.00
_cell.angle_beta   90.00
_cell.angle_gamma   90.00
#
_symmetry.space_group_name_H-M   'P 1'
#
loop_
_entity.id
_entity.type
_entity.pdbx_description
1 polymer ?
#
loop_
_entity_poly.entity_id
_entity_poly.type
_entity_poly.pdbx_seq_one_letter_code
_entity_poly.pdbx_strand_id
1 'polypeptide(L)'
;MAKKVFYDEEARRRLLAGAEILFNAVKTTMGPKGRNVVIAKSFGSPTVTHDGVTVAKGVDLPEEDDETLGYKVGAELIKQAANKMNDVAGDGTTTVTVLTYHILNEANKLIAAGHNPMQLRKGLEAASHEVIEQLGGMAEDIKANKKRVAEVATISAGDNEIGELIANVIDKVGKDGVVTVEEGQGLNLESEVVEGFTIDRGFVSPY
;
A
#
# COMPACT_ATOMS: atom_id res chain seq x y z
N MET A 1 -27.37 -12.68 -4.65
CA MET A 1 -27.76 -12.34 -3.26
C MET A 1 -28.56 -11.05 -3.25
N ALA A 2 -29.61 -10.98 -2.42
CA ALA A 2 -30.34 -9.71 -2.22
C ALA A 2 -29.44 -8.72 -1.49
N LYS A 3 -29.40 -7.45 -1.95
CA LYS A 3 -28.63 -6.40 -1.28
C LYS A 3 -29.35 -5.99 -0.01
N LYS A 4 -28.64 -5.95 1.12
CA LYS A 4 -29.12 -5.42 2.40
C LYS A 4 -28.64 -3.98 2.56
N VAL A 5 -29.48 -3.11 3.07
CA VAL A 5 -29.16 -1.69 3.27
C VAL A 5 -29.10 -1.43 4.77
N PHE A 6 -28.03 -0.81 5.22
CA PHE A 6 -27.84 -0.35 6.59
C PHE A 6 -27.79 1.18 6.63
N TYR A 7 -28.23 1.77 7.72
CA TYR A 7 -28.34 3.22 7.87
C TYR A 7 -27.59 3.69 9.12
N ASP A 8 -27.26 4.95 9.15
CA ASP A 8 -26.78 5.70 10.29
C ASP A 8 -25.61 5.05 11.06
N GLU A 9 -25.76 4.89 12.35
CA GLU A 9 -24.73 4.38 13.24
C GLU A 9 -24.38 2.91 12.94
N GLU A 10 -25.37 2.10 12.61
CA GLU A 10 -25.12 0.69 12.31
C GLU A 10 -24.25 0.53 11.05
N ALA A 11 -24.54 1.29 10.00
CA ALA A 11 -23.75 1.29 8.78
C ALA A 11 -22.30 1.69 9.07
N ARG A 12 -22.08 2.79 9.81
CA ARG A 12 -20.74 3.25 10.17
C ARG A 12 -19.99 2.23 11.03
N ARG A 13 -20.64 1.65 12.01
CA ARG A 13 -20.05 0.63 12.89
C ARG A 13 -19.56 -0.59 12.11
N ARG A 14 -20.35 -1.09 11.15
CA ARG A 14 -20.00 -2.24 10.31
C ARG A 14 -18.82 -1.92 9.39
N LEU A 15 -18.83 -0.78 8.74
CA LEU A 15 -17.72 -0.32 7.90
C LEU A 15 -16.43 -0.19 8.71
N LEU A 16 -16.51 0.43 9.88
CA LEU A 16 -15.35 0.64 10.75
C LEU A 16 -14.79 -0.69 11.28
N ALA A 17 -15.64 -1.65 11.62
CA ALA A 17 -15.22 -2.97 12.06
C ALA A 17 -14.43 -3.72 10.99
N GLY A 18 -14.90 -3.70 9.74
CA GLY A 18 -14.14 -4.28 8.62
C GLY A 18 -12.82 -3.57 8.36
N ALA A 19 -12.83 -2.25 8.43
CA ALA A 19 -11.63 -1.42 8.34
C ALA A 19 -10.62 -1.74 9.45
N GLU A 20 -11.08 -1.98 10.67
CA GLU A 20 -10.25 -2.33 11.83
C GLU A 20 -9.57 -3.68 11.67
N ILE A 21 -10.26 -4.67 11.13
CA ILE A 21 -9.67 -6.00 10.87
C ILE A 21 -8.50 -5.86 9.90
N LEU A 22 -8.69 -5.15 8.79
CA LEU A 22 -7.63 -4.91 7.84
C LEU A 22 -6.46 -4.11 8.44
N PHE A 23 -6.76 -3.03 9.15
CA PHE A 23 -5.77 -2.23 9.86
C PHE A 23 -4.95 -3.09 10.82
N ASN A 24 -5.60 -3.94 11.62
CA ASN A 24 -4.93 -4.81 12.60
C ASN A 24 -3.97 -5.80 11.93
N ALA A 25 -4.33 -6.33 10.75
CA ALA A 25 -3.46 -7.20 9.97
C ALA A 25 -2.22 -6.44 9.44
N VAL A 26 -2.44 -5.28 8.84
CA VAL A 26 -1.38 -4.51 8.16
C VAL A 26 -0.45 -3.81 9.15
N LYS A 27 -0.96 -3.22 10.24
CA LYS A 27 -0.13 -2.47 11.21
C LYS A 27 0.99 -3.29 11.85
N THR A 28 0.83 -4.62 11.90
CA THR A 28 1.83 -5.52 12.50
C THR A 28 3.13 -5.54 11.73
N THR A 29 3.12 -5.15 10.45
CA THR A 29 4.31 -5.09 9.58
C THR A 29 5.06 -3.76 9.69
N MET A 30 4.54 -2.77 10.42
CA MET A 30 5.05 -1.41 10.43
C MET A 30 6.28 -1.23 11.33
N GLY A 31 7.26 -0.49 10.82
CA GLY A 31 8.40 0.04 11.58
C GLY A 31 9.48 -1.00 11.93
N PRO A 32 10.49 -0.61 12.73
CA PRO A 32 11.66 -1.44 13.01
C PRO A 32 11.37 -2.69 13.86
N LYS A 33 10.18 -2.76 14.46
CA LYS A 33 9.67 -3.95 15.17
C LYS A 33 8.59 -4.66 14.37
N GLY A 34 8.45 -4.32 13.08
CA GLY A 34 7.51 -4.96 12.18
C GLY A 34 7.73 -6.47 12.08
N ARG A 35 6.65 -7.22 11.96
CA ARG A 35 6.65 -8.68 11.87
C ARG A 35 6.11 -9.13 10.54
N ASN A 36 6.56 -10.29 10.10
CA ASN A 36 5.96 -10.94 8.95
C ASN A 36 4.55 -11.43 9.28
N VAL A 37 3.70 -11.40 8.28
CA VAL A 37 2.35 -11.97 8.29
C VAL A 37 2.36 -13.21 7.41
N VAL A 38 1.70 -14.26 7.87
CA VAL A 38 1.52 -15.49 7.12
C VAL A 38 0.13 -15.49 6.50
N ILE A 39 0.06 -15.55 5.18
CA ILE A 39 -1.19 -15.54 4.42
C ILE A 39 -1.42 -16.96 3.89
N ALA A 40 -2.53 -17.57 4.30
CA ALA A 40 -2.94 -18.86 3.76
C ALA A 40 -3.33 -18.74 2.27
N LYS A 41 -2.97 -19.73 1.49
CA LYS A 41 -3.40 -19.87 0.09
C LYS A 41 -4.29 -21.10 -0.07
N SER A 42 -5.25 -21.02 -0.96
CA SER A 42 -6.12 -22.17 -1.31
C SER A 42 -5.32 -23.32 -1.93
N PHE A 43 -4.22 -23.01 -2.62
CA PHE A 43 -3.29 -23.96 -3.22
C PHE A 43 -1.84 -23.50 -3.01
N GLY A 44 -0.95 -24.46 -2.73
CA GLY A 44 0.48 -24.20 -2.51
C GLY A 44 0.83 -23.81 -1.08
N SER A 45 2.07 -23.39 -0.87
CA SER A 45 2.57 -23.00 0.43
C SER A 45 2.03 -21.61 0.85
N PRO A 46 1.84 -21.37 2.17
CA PRO A 46 1.50 -20.05 2.67
C PRO A 46 2.53 -19.00 2.24
N THR A 47 2.07 -17.78 1.99
CA THR A 47 2.97 -16.65 1.72
C THR A 47 3.34 -15.99 3.04
N VAL A 48 4.64 -15.82 3.27
CA VAL A 48 5.18 -15.04 4.39
C VAL A 48 5.66 -13.71 3.84
N THR A 49 5.11 -12.62 4.34
CA THR A 49 5.44 -11.27 3.85
C THR A 49 5.33 -10.23 4.96
N HIS A 50 6.07 -9.13 4.80
CA HIS A 50 5.92 -7.91 5.60
C HIS A 50 5.43 -6.71 4.76
N ASP A 51 5.19 -6.92 3.46
CA ASP A 51 4.67 -5.88 2.59
C ASP A 51 3.19 -5.60 2.87
N GLY A 52 2.88 -4.32 3.18
CA GLY A 52 1.55 -3.88 3.57
C GLY A 52 0.49 -4.06 2.49
N VAL A 53 0.82 -3.86 1.21
CA VAL A 53 -0.14 -4.04 0.13
C VAL A 53 -0.46 -5.52 -0.11
N THR A 54 0.54 -6.38 -0.01
CA THR A 54 0.36 -7.84 -0.11
C THR A 54 -0.50 -8.37 1.03
N VAL A 55 -0.23 -7.91 2.27
CA VAL A 55 -1.07 -8.24 3.42
C VAL A 55 -2.49 -7.74 3.23
N ALA A 56 -2.68 -6.48 2.80
CA ALA A 56 -4.01 -5.92 2.58
C ALA A 56 -4.80 -6.70 1.52
N LYS A 57 -4.17 -7.08 0.40
CA LYS A 57 -4.78 -7.90 -0.64
C LYS A 57 -5.14 -9.31 -0.15
N GLY A 58 -4.32 -9.87 0.75
CA GLY A 58 -4.52 -11.19 1.33
C GLY A 58 -5.65 -11.29 2.37
N VAL A 59 -6.09 -10.17 2.92
CA VAL A 59 -7.25 -10.15 3.83
C VAL A 59 -8.53 -10.24 3.02
N ASP A 60 -9.20 -11.37 3.08
CA ASP A 60 -10.56 -11.55 2.54
C ASP A 60 -11.52 -11.80 3.71
N LEU A 61 -12.60 -11.02 3.76
CA LEU A 61 -13.58 -11.11 4.82
C LEU A 61 -14.83 -11.79 4.26
N PRO A 62 -15.24 -12.94 4.83
CA PRO A 62 -16.48 -13.60 4.44
C PRO A 62 -17.68 -12.72 4.85
N GLU A 63 -18.71 -12.71 4.02
CA GLU A 63 -20.00 -12.08 4.31
C GLU A 63 -21.06 -13.18 4.45
N GLU A 64 -20.80 -14.16 5.31
CA GLU A 64 -21.66 -15.33 5.46
C GLU A 64 -22.78 -15.11 6.45
N ASP A 65 -22.54 -14.31 7.48
CA ASP A 65 -23.47 -14.04 8.57
C ASP A 65 -24.01 -12.61 8.57
N ASP A 66 -25.22 -12.44 9.07
CA ASP A 66 -25.86 -11.13 9.23
C ASP A 66 -25.01 -10.16 10.08
N GLU A 67 -24.18 -10.68 11.00
CA GLU A 67 -23.31 -9.88 11.86
C GLU A 67 -22.11 -9.31 11.12
N THR A 68 -21.57 -10.00 10.11
CA THR A 68 -20.36 -9.60 9.35
C THR A 68 -20.68 -8.86 8.06
N LEU A 69 -21.97 -8.76 7.67
CA LEU A 69 -22.37 -8.00 6.50
C LEU A 69 -21.91 -6.55 6.58
N GLY A 70 -21.24 -6.08 5.53
CA GLY A 70 -20.66 -4.75 5.43
C GLY A 70 -19.20 -4.64 5.90
N TYR A 71 -18.63 -5.64 6.56
CA TYR A 71 -17.21 -5.64 6.97
C TYR A 71 -16.29 -5.65 5.75
N LYS A 72 -16.60 -6.47 4.76
CA LYS A 72 -15.86 -6.51 3.50
C LYS A 72 -15.80 -5.15 2.83
N VAL A 73 -16.92 -4.43 2.79
CA VAL A 73 -16.98 -3.08 2.21
C VAL A 73 -16.05 -2.12 2.96
N GLY A 74 -16.04 -2.16 4.29
CA GLY A 74 -15.13 -1.34 5.11
C GLY A 74 -13.66 -1.64 4.85
N ALA A 75 -13.29 -2.91 4.76
CA ALA A 75 -11.94 -3.32 4.41
C ALA A 75 -11.56 -2.87 2.99
N GLU A 76 -12.44 -3.05 2.01
CA GLU A 76 -12.18 -2.66 0.61
C GLU A 76 -11.96 -1.14 0.45
N LEU A 77 -12.64 -0.30 1.22
CA LEU A 77 -12.40 1.15 1.21
C LEU A 77 -10.96 1.51 1.60
N ILE A 78 -10.41 0.83 2.61
CA ILE A 78 -9.00 1.05 3.00
C ILE A 78 -8.03 0.41 2.01
N LYS A 79 -8.36 -0.77 1.46
CA LYS A 79 -7.56 -1.40 0.40
C LYS A 79 -7.40 -0.48 -0.82
N GLN A 80 -8.44 0.25 -1.19
CA GLN A 80 -8.36 1.22 -2.29
C GLN A 80 -7.32 2.31 -2.02
N ALA A 81 -7.24 2.82 -0.79
CA ALA A 81 -6.22 3.81 -0.43
C ALA A 81 -4.80 3.22 -0.53
N ALA A 82 -4.59 1.98 -0.04
CA ALA A 82 -3.32 1.29 -0.12
C ALA A 82 -2.90 1.00 -1.58
N ASN A 83 -3.83 0.52 -2.41
CA ASN A 83 -3.57 0.28 -3.82
C ASN A 83 -3.21 1.57 -4.56
N LYS A 84 -3.95 2.65 -4.34
CA LYS A 84 -3.65 3.94 -4.97
C LYS A 84 -2.28 4.48 -4.55
N MET A 85 -1.89 4.31 -3.29
CA MET A 85 -0.55 4.68 -2.83
C MET A 85 0.53 3.85 -3.53
N ASN A 86 0.32 2.54 -3.66
CA ASN A 86 1.23 1.66 -4.39
C ASN A 86 1.38 2.08 -5.86
N ASP A 87 0.28 2.40 -6.54
CA ASP A 87 0.30 2.77 -7.95
C ASP A 87 1.00 4.13 -8.20
N VAL A 88 0.92 5.05 -7.25
CA VAL A 88 1.47 6.40 -7.39
C VAL A 88 2.92 6.49 -6.90
N ALA A 89 3.23 5.88 -5.75
CA ALA A 89 4.51 6.06 -5.07
C ALA A 89 5.32 4.75 -4.95
N GLY A 90 4.70 3.59 -5.11
CA GLY A 90 5.36 2.29 -4.92
C GLY A 90 5.70 1.96 -3.46
N ASP A 91 5.43 2.87 -2.52
CA ASP A 91 5.75 2.74 -1.10
C ASP A 91 4.67 3.43 -0.23
N GLY A 92 4.78 3.27 1.11
CA GLY A 92 3.88 3.92 2.06
C GLY A 92 2.52 3.25 2.21
N THR A 93 2.31 2.06 1.67
CA THR A 93 1.05 1.31 1.70
C THR A 93 0.59 0.97 3.12
N THR A 94 1.51 0.56 3.98
CA THR A 94 1.25 0.33 5.41
C THR A 94 0.87 1.63 6.12
N THR A 95 1.63 2.69 5.88
CA THR A 95 1.41 4.01 6.49
C THR A 95 0.05 4.58 6.12
N VAL A 96 -0.33 4.55 4.84
CA VAL A 96 -1.63 5.07 4.39
C VAL A 96 -2.79 4.25 4.96
N THR A 97 -2.64 2.93 5.10
CA THR A 97 -3.65 2.06 5.73
C THR A 97 -3.87 2.48 7.19
N VAL A 98 -2.78 2.67 7.94
CA VAL A 98 -2.84 3.09 9.36
C VAL A 98 -3.46 4.48 9.50
N LEU A 99 -3.03 5.44 8.69
CA LEU A 99 -3.56 6.80 8.71
C LEU A 99 -5.05 6.83 8.36
N THR A 100 -5.45 6.14 7.31
CA THR A 100 -6.85 6.10 6.86
C THR A 100 -7.75 5.55 7.97
N TYR A 101 -7.36 4.44 8.60
CA TYR A 101 -8.14 3.88 9.70
C TYR A 101 -8.27 4.88 10.87
N HIS A 102 -7.17 5.50 11.31
CA HIS A 102 -7.22 6.44 12.42
C HIS A 102 -8.03 7.68 12.10
N ILE A 103 -7.91 8.24 10.91
CA ILE A 103 -8.73 9.38 10.47
C ILE A 103 -10.21 9.01 10.51
N LEU A 104 -10.59 7.84 9.96
CA LEU A 104 -11.96 7.36 9.95
C LEU A 104 -12.51 7.12 11.37
N ASN A 105 -11.70 6.51 12.23
CA ASN A 105 -12.08 6.21 13.60
C ASN A 105 -12.31 7.49 14.42
N GLU A 106 -11.39 8.46 14.34
CA GLU A 106 -11.55 9.74 15.04
C GLU A 106 -12.71 10.57 14.46
N ALA A 107 -12.88 10.59 13.13
CA ALA A 107 -14.01 11.22 12.48
C ALA A 107 -15.35 10.62 12.95
N ASN A 108 -15.42 9.29 13.07
CA ASN A 108 -16.65 8.63 13.57
C ASN A 108 -16.97 8.99 15.01
N LYS A 109 -15.96 9.12 15.88
CA LYS A 109 -16.16 9.58 17.28
C LYS A 109 -16.74 11.00 17.32
N LEU A 110 -16.24 11.90 16.47
CA LEU A 110 -16.74 13.27 16.39
C LEU A 110 -18.18 13.30 15.85
N ILE A 111 -18.50 12.49 14.85
CA ILE A 111 -19.87 12.37 14.31
C ILE A 111 -20.82 11.82 15.41
N ALA A 112 -20.40 10.81 16.15
CA ALA A 112 -21.17 10.26 17.27
C ALA A 112 -21.39 11.29 18.40
N ALA A 113 -20.44 12.22 18.58
CA ALA A 113 -20.56 13.34 19.51
C ALA A 113 -21.43 14.50 18.98
N GLY A 114 -22.02 14.36 17.79
CA GLY A 114 -22.97 15.35 17.22
C GLY A 114 -22.33 16.39 16.30
N HIS A 115 -21.04 16.26 15.94
CA HIS A 115 -20.43 17.16 14.96
C HIS A 115 -20.99 16.92 13.54
N ASN A 116 -21.10 18.01 12.78
CA ASN A 116 -21.61 17.94 11.41
C ASN A 116 -20.59 17.29 10.47
N PRO A 117 -20.93 16.17 9.79
CA PRO A 117 -20.01 15.44 8.92
C PRO A 117 -19.48 16.29 7.76
N MET A 118 -20.29 17.21 7.22
CA MET A 118 -19.88 18.08 6.10
C MET A 118 -18.89 19.15 6.52
N GLN A 119 -19.01 19.67 7.76
CA GLN A 119 -18.00 20.57 8.32
C GLN A 119 -16.71 19.84 8.64
N LEU A 120 -16.81 18.62 9.18
CA LEU A 120 -15.65 17.77 9.45
C LEU A 120 -14.88 17.46 8.18
N ARG A 121 -15.59 17.13 7.08
CA ARG A 121 -14.96 16.93 5.77
C ARG A 121 -14.18 18.16 5.30
N LYS A 122 -14.76 19.36 5.37
CA LYS A 122 -14.06 20.59 5.00
C LYS A 122 -12.82 20.84 5.86
N GLY A 123 -12.90 20.55 7.15
CA GLY A 123 -11.74 20.63 8.06
C GLY A 123 -10.63 19.65 7.68
N LEU A 124 -10.97 18.41 7.34
CA LEU A 124 -10.00 17.40 6.87
C LEU A 124 -9.36 17.81 5.55
N GLU A 125 -10.14 18.33 4.60
CA GLU A 125 -9.63 18.84 3.31
C GLU A 125 -8.65 20.00 3.53
N ALA A 126 -9.00 20.98 4.36
CA ALA A 126 -8.10 22.10 4.68
C ALA A 126 -6.82 21.64 5.38
N ALA A 127 -6.93 20.76 6.38
CA ALA A 127 -5.78 20.20 7.07
C ALA A 127 -4.87 19.39 6.14
N SER A 128 -5.44 18.63 5.19
CA SER A 128 -4.66 17.87 4.23
C SER A 128 -3.82 18.76 3.32
N HIS A 129 -4.35 19.90 2.86
CA HIS A 129 -3.61 20.86 2.05
C HIS A 129 -2.41 21.43 2.81
N GLU A 130 -2.60 21.83 4.05
CA GLU A 130 -1.52 22.35 4.90
C GLU A 130 -0.43 21.30 5.14
N VAL A 131 -0.83 20.05 5.46
CA VAL A 131 0.12 18.96 5.66
C VAL A 131 0.91 18.65 4.38
N ILE A 132 0.27 18.65 3.22
CA ILE A 132 0.94 18.41 1.92
C ILE A 132 1.98 19.50 1.64
N GLU A 133 1.65 20.77 1.90
CA GLU A 133 2.58 21.88 1.72
C GLU A 133 3.81 21.74 2.63
N GLN A 134 3.61 21.42 3.91
CA GLN A 134 4.70 21.20 4.86
C GLN A 134 5.57 20.00 4.47
N LEU A 135 4.96 18.89 4.06
CA LEU A 135 5.69 17.70 3.58
C LEU A 135 6.50 18.00 2.33
N GLY A 136 5.98 18.82 1.41
CA GLY A 136 6.72 19.27 0.23
C GLY A 136 7.99 20.03 0.59
N GLY A 137 7.93 20.87 1.63
CA GLY A 137 9.11 21.58 2.16
C GLY A 137 10.13 20.68 2.88
N MET A 138 9.72 19.51 3.35
CA MET A 138 10.59 18.53 4.02
C MET A 138 11.19 17.50 3.05
N ALA A 139 10.65 17.38 1.83
CA ALA A 139 11.09 16.41 0.84
C ALA A 139 12.48 16.77 0.30
N GLU A 140 13.35 15.76 0.19
CA GLU A 140 14.70 15.87 -0.39
C GLU A 140 14.72 15.23 -1.77
N ASP A 141 15.19 15.96 -2.80
CA ASP A 141 15.42 15.38 -4.13
C ASP A 141 16.73 14.60 -4.13
N ILE A 142 16.63 13.29 -4.27
CA ILE A 142 17.76 12.35 -4.22
C ILE A 142 18.25 11.90 -5.61
N LYS A 143 17.59 12.30 -6.71
CA LYS A 143 17.85 11.77 -8.07
C LYS A 143 19.30 11.91 -8.54
N ALA A 144 20.02 12.94 -8.05
CA ALA A 144 21.42 13.19 -8.40
C ALA A 144 22.42 12.57 -7.40
N ASN A 145 21.95 11.93 -6.34
CA ASN A 145 22.79 11.41 -5.28
C ASN A 145 22.70 9.87 -5.21
N LYS A 146 23.60 9.20 -5.90
CA LYS A 146 23.67 7.73 -5.96
C LYS A 146 23.64 7.05 -4.59
N LYS A 147 24.32 7.64 -3.58
CA LYS A 147 24.33 7.08 -2.22
C LYS A 147 22.93 7.12 -1.59
N ARG A 148 22.22 8.24 -1.77
CA ARG A 148 20.84 8.36 -1.27
C ARG A 148 19.88 7.43 -1.99
N VAL A 149 20.07 7.25 -3.31
CA VAL A 149 19.31 6.25 -4.08
C VAL A 149 19.56 4.84 -3.54
N ALA A 150 20.82 4.49 -3.24
CA ALA A 150 21.14 3.19 -2.65
C ALA A 150 20.51 3.01 -1.25
N GLU A 151 20.53 4.04 -0.41
CA GLU A 151 19.89 4.02 0.91
C GLU A 151 18.37 3.75 0.81
N VAL A 152 17.68 4.43 -0.11
CA VAL A 152 16.24 4.23 -0.35
C VAL A 152 15.97 2.83 -0.90
N ALA A 153 16.73 2.39 -1.89
CA ALA A 153 16.58 1.06 -2.48
C ALA A 153 16.85 -0.05 -1.45
N THR A 154 17.85 0.14 -0.58
CA THR A 154 18.14 -0.79 0.53
C THR A 154 16.99 -0.90 1.52
N ILE A 155 16.38 0.23 1.90
CA ILE A 155 15.21 0.22 2.80
C ILE A 155 14.03 -0.51 2.15
N SER A 156 13.81 -0.26 0.87
CA SER A 156 12.71 -0.86 0.11
C SER A 156 12.88 -2.38 -0.08
N ALA A 157 14.10 -2.81 -0.41
CA ALA A 157 14.42 -4.22 -0.63
C ALA A 157 14.66 -5.00 0.69
N GLY A 158 15.00 -4.31 1.77
CA GLY A 158 15.45 -4.92 3.02
C GLY A 158 16.84 -5.56 2.95
N ASP A 159 17.59 -5.29 1.88
CA ASP A 159 18.90 -5.88 1.60
C ASP A 159 19.84 -4.84 0.97
N ASN A 160 21.08 -4.76 1.52
CA ASN A 160 22.07 -3.79 1.05
C ASN A 160 22.62 -4.10 -0.33
N GLU A 161 22.82 -5.38 -0.66
CA GLU A 161 23.39 -5.80 -1.94
C GLU A 161 22.43 -5.49 -3.09
N ILE A 162 21.13 -5.77 -2.87
CA ILE A 162 20.06 -5.39 -3.81
C ILE A 162 19.99 -3.87 -3.96
N GLY A 163 20.06 -3.13 -2.84
CA GLY A 163 19.99 -1.67 -2.85
C GLY A 163 21.13 -1.03 -3.64
N GLU A 164 22.36 -1.52 -3.46
CA GLU A 164 23.53 -1.06 -4.21
C GLU A 164 23.44 -1.43 -5.71
N LEU A 165 22.96 -2.63 -6.01
CA LEU A 165 22.76 -3.06 -7.41
C LEU A 165 21.77 -2.16 -8.12
N ILE A 166 20.62 -1.89 -7.51
CA ILE A 166 19.59 -1.01 -8.07
C ILE A 166 20.14 0.42 -8.28
N ALA A 167 20.87 0.95 -7.32
CA ALA A 167 21.48 2.28 -7.45
C ALA A 167 22.51 2.33 -8.60
N ASN A 168 23.28 1.27 -8.79
CA ASN A 168 24.22 1.15 -9.91
C ASN A 168 23.50 1.09 -11.25
N VAL A 169 22.38 0.36 -11.34
CA VAL A 169 21.56 0.26 -12.55
C VAL A 169 20.94 1.62 -12.87
N ILE A 170 20.33 2.30 -11.91
CA ILE A 170 19.75 3.64 -12.09
C ILE A 170 20.81 4.66 -12.56
N ASP A 171 22.01 4.60 -12.00
CA ASP A 171 23.13 5.47 -12.39
C ASP A 171 23.57 5.21 -13.85
N LYS A 172 23.57 3.95 -14.30
CA LYS A 172 23.91 3.57 -15.68
C LYS A 172 22.82 3.93 -16.68
N VAL A 173 21.57 3.67 -16.35
CA VAL A 173 20.41 3.87 -17.23
C VAL A 173 20.02 5.34 -17.33
N GLY A 174 20.34 6.12 -16.29
CA GLY A 174 20.05 7.55 -16.25
C GLY A 174 18.62 7.88 -15.84
N LYS A 175 18.28 9.18 -15.88
CA LYS A 175 17.04 9.73 -15.30
C LYS A 175 15.76 9.28 -16.01
N ASP A 176 15.86 8.97 -17.30
CA ASP A 176 14.73 8.64 -18.17
C ASP A 176 14.64 7.13 -18.45
N GLY A 177 15.54 6.36 -17.85
CA GLY A 177 15.58 4.93 -18.03
C GLY A 177 14.54 4.18 -17.20
N VAL A 178 14.06 3.08 -17.75
CA VAL A 178 13.13 2.17 -17.07
C VAL A 178 13.95 1.06 -16.42
N VAL A 179 13.69 0.81 -15.14
CA VAL A 179 14.28 -0.29 -14.38
C VAL A 179 13.17 -1.26 -14.01
N THR A 180 13.32 -2.52 -14.40
CA THR A 180 12.42 -3.62 -14.02
C THR A 180 13.17 -4.60 -13.13
N VAL A 181 12.46 -5.26 -12.23
CA VAL A 181 12.99 -6.29 -11.34
C VAL A 181 12.20 -7.57 -11.59
N GLU A 182 12.91 -8.64 -11.90
CA GLU A 182 12.32 -9.95 -12.20
C GLU A 182 13.04 -11.05 -11.41
N GLU A 183 12.37 -12.17 -11.21
CA GLU A 183 13.00 -13.35 -10.62
C GLU A 183 13.99 -13.98 -11.63
N GLY A 184 15.28 -14.00 -11.26
CA GLY A 184 16.33 -14.64 -12.03
C GLY A 184 16.27 -16.17 -11.95
N GLN A 185 16.80 -16.84 -12.97
CA GLN A 185 16.94 -18.30 -12.98
C GLN A 185 18.22 -18.77 -12.25
N GLY A 186 19.13 -17.86 -11.95
CA GLY A 186 20.40 -18.11 -11.27
C GLY A 186 20.31 -17.99 -9.74
N LEU A 187 21.41 -18.31 -9.07
CA LEU A 187 21.55 -18.12 -7.63
C LEU A 187 22.14 -16.76 -7.24
N ASN A 188 22.65 -16.02 -8.20
CA ASN A 188 23.27 -14.72 -7.99
C ASN A 188 22.39 -13.59 -8.50
N LEU A 189 22.59 -12.40 -7.92
CA LEU A 189 22.01 -11.17 -8.43
C LEU A 189 22.70 -10.77 -9.74
N GLU A 190 21.94 -10.54 -10.77
CA GLU A 190 22.42 -10.13 -12.09
C GLU A 190 21.71 -8.86 -12.55
N SER A 191 22.39 -8.04 -13.34
CA SER A 191 21.79 -6.87 -13.97
C SER A 191 22.13 -6.84 -15.45
N GLU A 192 21.13 -6.68 -16.29
CA GLU A 192 21.28 -6.49 -17.73
C GLU A 192 20.83 -5.08 -18.12
N VAL A 193 21.60 -4.43 -18.97
CA VAL A 193 21.24 -3.12 -19.52
C VAL A 193 21.08 -3.26 -21.02
N VAL A 194 19.90 -2.95 -21.51
CA VAL A 194 19.58 -2.97 -22.95
C VAL A 194 19.45 -1.55 -23.47
N GLU A 195 20.08 -1.27 -24.62
CA GLU A 195 19.87 -0.02 -25.32
C GLU A 195 18.64 -0.17 -26.21
N GLY A 196 17.50 0.33 -25.73
CA GLY A 196 16.25 0.21 -26.45
C GLY A 196 15.05 0.03 -25.52
N PHE A 197 14.02 -0.58 -26.06
CA PHE A 197 12.76 -0.82 -25.35
C PHE A 197 12.39 -2.30 -25.48
N THR A 198 12.21 -2.98 -24.35
CA THR A 198 11.76 -4.37 -24.30
C THR A 198 10.23 -4.41 -24.27
N ILE A 199 9.64 -5.18 -25.18
CA ILE A 199 8.19 -5.41 -25.22
C ILE A 199 7.95 -6.85 -24.74
N ASP A 200 7.23 -7.02 -23.64
CA ASP A 200 6.97 -8.34 -23.02
C ASP A 200 6.16 -9.29 -23.90
N ARG A 201 5.46 -8.76 -24.91
CA ARG A 201 4.65 -9.54 -25.86
C ARG A 201 4.98 -9.14 -27.28
N GLY A 202 5.67 -10.02 -28.00
CA GLY A 202 6.19 -9.75 -29.34
C GLY A 202 5.16 -9.76 -30.46
N PHE A 203 3.98 -10.39 -30.30
CA PHE A 203 2.94 -10.45 -31.32
C PHE A 203 1.56 -10.73 -30.73
N VAL A 204 0.52 -10.24 -31.41
CA VAL A 204 -0.88 -10.41 -30.98
C VAL A 204 -1.37 -11.84 -31.21
N SER A 205 -0.79 -12.54 -32.20
CA SER A 205 -1.15 -13.92 -32.54
C SER A 205 0.09 -14.65 -33.08
N PRO A 206 0.28 -15.94 -32.72
CA PRO A 206 1.33 -16.76 -33.29
C PRO A 206 1.02 -17.21 -34.75
N TYR A 207 -0.14 -16.84 -35.31
CA TYR A 207 -0.62 -17.18 -36.65
C TYR A 207 -0.70 -15.98 -37.57
#